data_b30d2dec2fe59a536fd99e75b5f7e46f
#
_entry.id   b30d2dec2fe59a536fd99e75b5f7e46f
#
_cell.length_a   1.000
_cell.length_b   1.000
_cell.length_c   1.000
_cell.angle_alpha   90.00
_cell.angle_beta   90.00
_cell.angle_gamma   90.00
#
_symmetry.space_group_name_H-M   'P 1'
#
loop_
_entity.id
_entity.type
_entity.pdbx_description
1 polymer ?
#
loop_
_entity_poly.entity_id
_entity_poly.type
_entity_poly.pdbx_seq_one_letter_code
_entity_poly.pdbx_strand_id
1 'polypeptide(L)'
;GGYWFWDPVENVALMPWLAATAFIHSLSVSIKSSNLRIWTILLSISVFSLSLFGAFIVRSGIIDSVHSFANDPERGLYLLVFIGIIIVSSMSLFVARLSIIKPSKTIKRFSKESFISINNIFFGALIFSVMLGVTYPLIYEFLFNQKISVGAPFYNAIFIPMIILACIF
;
A
#
# COMPACT_ATOMS: atom_id res chain seq x y z
N GLY A 1 16.35 -15.62 -16.63
CA GLY A 1 15.73 -14.38 -16.27
C GLY A 1 14.25 -14.39 -16.50
N GLY A 2 13.45 -14.02 -15.52
CA GLY A 2 12.05 -13.75 -15.61
C GLY A 2 11.79 -12.26 -15.52
N TYR A 3 10.54 -11.88 -15.70
CA TYR A 3 10.11 -10.47 -15.65
C TYR A 3 9.86 -10.00 -14.21
N TRP A 4 9.36 -10.88 -13.32
CA TRP A 4 8.98 -10.58 -11.96
C TRP A 4 9.27 -11.76 -11.04
N PHE A 5 9.97 -11.51 -9.93
CA PHE A 5 10.43 -12.54 -9.00
C PHE A 5 9.89 -12.39 -7.58
N TRP A 6 9.04 -11.40 -7.32
CA TRP A 6 8.63 -11.04 -5.97
C TRP A 6 9.81 -10.63 -5.08
N ASP A 7 10.83 -10.02 -5.67
CA ASP A 7 11.92 -9.44 -4.92
C ASP A 7 11.41 -8.31 -4.00
N PRO A 8 11.98 -8.12 -2.79
CA PRO A 8 11.53 -7.07 -1.88
C PRO A 8 11.46 -5.68 -2.50
N VAL A 9 12.38 -5.29 -3.39
CA VAL A 9 12.35 -4.00 -4.08
C VAL A 9 11.20 -3.92 -5.08
N GLU A 10 10.91 -4.98 -5.82
CA GLU A 10 9.74 -5.08 -6.69
C GLU A 10 8.44 -4.96 -5.89
N ASN A 11 8.38 -5.66 -4.76
CA ASN A 11 7.22 -5.68 -3.86
C ASN A 11 6.91 -4.29 -3.29
N VAL A 12 7.93 -3.56 -2.81
CA VAL A 12 7.71 -2.21 -2.27
C VAL A 12 7.34 -1.18 -3.35
N ALA A 13 7.74 -1.40 -4.60
CA ALA A 13 7.31 -0.58 -5.74
C ALA A 13 5.86 -0.88 -6.17
N LEU A 14 5.42 -2.14 -6.01
CA LEU A 14 4.06 -2.57 -6.35
C LEU A 14 2.99 -1.95 -5.45
N MET A 15 3.27 -1.80 -4.16
CA MET A 15 2.29 -1.28 -3.18
C MET A 15 1.76 0.12 -3.51
N PRO A 16 2.59 1.14 -3.77
CA PRO A 16 2.07 2.46 -4.15
C PRO A 16 1.35 2.44 -5.50
N TRP A 17 1.72 1.55 -6.42
CA TRP A 17 0.99 1.38 -7.69
C TRP A 17 -0.43 0.85 -7.48
N LEU A 18 -0.61 -0.18 -6.63
CA LEU A 18 -1.93 -0.69 -6.24
C LEU A 18 -2.78 0.40 -5.56
N ALA A 19 -2.18 1.14 -4.63
CA ALA A 19 -2.86 2.24 -3.94
C ALA A 19 -3.24 3.37 -4.91
N ALA A 20 -2.38 3.72 -5.86
CA ALA A 20 -2.65 4.74 -6.88
C ALA A 20 -3.78 4.31 -7.83
N THR A 21 -3.84 3.04 -8.20
CA THR A 21 -4.93 2.49 -9.02
C THR A 21 -6.27 2.62 -8.28
N ALA A 22 -6.35 2.19 -7.03
CA ALA A 22 -7.52 2.36 -6.19
C ALA A 22 -7.89 3.84 -5.99
N PHE A 23 -6.89 4.71 -5.81
CA PHE A 23 -7.07 6.15 -5.67
C PHE A 23 -7.72 6.76 -6.91
N ILE A 24 -7.23 6.46 -8.11
CA ILE A 24 -7.78 6.99 -9.38
C ILE A 24 -9.24 6.57 -9.55
N HIS A 25 -9.58 5.32 -9.25
CA HIS A 25 -10.95 4.83 -9.30
C HIS A 25 -11.86 5.58 -8.31
N SER A 26 -11.42 5.71 -7.05
CA SER A 26 -12.16 6.45 -6.02
C SER A 26 -12.30 7.93 -6.35
N LEU A 27 -11.26 8.56 -6.88
CA LEU A 27 -11.26 9.97 -7.28
C LEU A 27 -12.28 10.21 -8.37
N SER A 28 -12.34 9.33 -9.38
CA SER A 28 -13.29 9.43 -10.50
C SER A 28 -14.76 9.45 -10.04
N VAL A 29 -15.08 8.70 -8.98
CA VAL A 29 -16.40 8.72 -8.34
C VAL A 29 -16.59 9.97 -7.48
N SER A 30 -15.58 10.29 -6.67
CA SER A 30 -15.64 11.39 -5.72
C SER A 30 -15.89 12.76 -6.39
N ILE A 31 -15.33 12.97 -7.58
CA ILE A 31 -15.55 14.19 -8.36
C ILE A 31 -17.02 14.31 -8.83
N LYS A 32 -17.63 13.17 -9.22
CA LYS A 32 -18.98 13.17 -9.81
C LYS A 32 -20.11 13.15 -8.78
N SER A 33 -19.94 12.40 -7.69
CA SER A 33 -21.03 12.13 -6.75
C SER A 33 -20.73 12.54 -5.31
N SER A 34 -19.54 13.06 -5.01
CA SER A 34 -19.03 13.33 -3.65
C SER A 34 -19.02 12.11 -2.72
N ASN A 35 -19.34 10.94 -3.25
CA ASN A 35 -19.17 9.67 -2.55
C ASN A 35 -17.70 9.23 -2.58
N LEU A 36 -17.31 8.31 -1.73
CA LEU A 36 -15.95 7.77 -1.61
C LEU A 36 -14.87 8.83 -1.25
N ARG A 37 -15.23 10.03 -0.81
CA ARG A 37 -14.25 11.06 -0.40
C ARG A 37 -13.29 10.57 0.67
N ILE A 38 -13.80 9.84 1.66
CA ILE A 38 -12.98 9.23 2.72
C ILE A 38 -11.95 8.28 2.13
N TRP A 39 -12.39 7.37 1.24
CA TRP A 39 -11.50 6.47 0.52
C TRP A 39 -10.45 7.22 -0.30
N THR A 40 -10.88 8.23 -1.04
CA THR A 40 -9.99 9.04 -1.88
C THR A 40 -8.88 9.70 -1.04
N ILE A 41 -9.21 10.29 0.10
CA ILE A 41 -8.23 10.94 0.97
C ILE A 41 -7.30 9.89 1.61
N LEU A 42 -7.84 8.80 2.15
CA LEU A 42 -7.02 7.74 2.74
C LEU A 42 -6.06 7.13 1.71
N LEU A 43 -6.55 6.86 0.50
CA LEU A 43 -5.72 6.31 -0.57
C LEU A 43 -4.64 7.29 -1.03
N SER A 44 -4.92 8.61 -1.08
CA SER A 44 -3.89 9.60 -1.42
C SER A 44 -2.76 9.64 -0.39
N ILE A 45 -3.11 9.58 0.91
CA ILE A 45 -2.13 9.48 1.99
C ILE A 45 -1.34 8.17 1.86
N SER A 46 -2.03 7.05 1.57
CA SER A 46 -1.41 5.73 1.40
C SER A 46 -0.43 5.70 0.24
N VAL A 47 -0.78 6.25 -0.93
CA VAL A 47 0.12 6.31 -2.10
C VAL A 47 1.43 6.98 -1.75
N PHE A 48 1.35 8.16 -1.12
CA PHE A 48 2.54 8.91 -0.76
C PHE A 48 3.37 8.20 0.33
N SER A 49 2.71 7.71 1.39
CA SER A 49 3.38 7.01 2.48
C SER A 49 4.05 5.70 2.02
N LEU A 50 3.39 4.94 1.14
CA LEU A 50 3.95 3.71 0.58
C LEU A 50 5.12 3.98 -0.37
N SER A 51 5.09 5.08 -1.12
CA SER A 51 6.22 5.51 -1.96
C SER A 51 7.44 5.86 -1.11
N LEU A 52 7.26 6.59 -0.01
CA LEU A 52 8.32 6.88 0.94
C LEU A 52 8.82 5.61 1.64
N PHE A 53 7.92 4.71 2.02
CA PHE A 53 8.29 3.42 2.60
C PHE A 53 9.13 2.58 1.63
N GLY A 54 8.77 2.56 0.35
CA GLY A 54 9.59 1.93 -0.69
C GLY A 54 11.00 2.53 -0.77
N ALA A 55 11.11 3.85 -0.77
CA ALA A 55 12.41 4.54 -0.75
C ALA A 55 13.23 4.20 0.51
N PHE A 56 12.57 4.10 1.67
CA PHE A 56 13.19 3.68 2.92
C PHE A 56 13.77 2.25 2.81
N ILE A 57 12.97 1.29 2.36
CA ILE A 57 13.40 -0.11 2.22
C ILE A 57 14.61 -0.24 1.29
N VAL A 58 14.58 0.44 0.13
CA VAL A 58 15.68 0.40 -0.85
C VAL A 58 16.95 1.05 -0.33
N ARG A 59 16.85 2.12 0.49
CA ARG A 59 18.00 2.90 0.94
C ARG A 59 18.58 2.46 2.28
N SER A 60 17.76 1.86 3.15
CA SER A 60 18.18 1.48 4.50
C SER A 60 19.18 0.33 4.54
N GLY A 61 19.24 -0.49 3.48
CA GLY A 61 20.04 -1.72 3.48
C GLY A 61 19.57 -2.78 4.46
N ILE A 62 18.36 -2.65 5.01
CA ILE A 62 17.78 -3.60 5.96
C ILE A 62 17.41 -4.91 5.25
N ILE A 63 17.08 -4.86 3.97
CA ILE A 63 16.68 -6.04 3.19
C ILE A 63 17.73 -6.34 2.13
N ASP A 64 18.17 -7.60 2.08
CA ASP A 64 19.01 -8.11 1.02
C ASP A 64 18.17 -8.26 -0.26
N SER A 65 18.54 -7.51 -1.30
CA SER A 65 17.91 -7.57 -2.61
C SER A 65 18.96 -7.42 -3.71
N VAL A 66 18.74 -8.12 -4.81
CA VAL A 66 19.60 -7.98 -6.01
C VAL A 66 19.48 -6.61 -6.66
N HIS A 67 18.47 -5.82 -6.29
CA HIS A 67 18.19 -4.48 -6.77
C HIS A 67 18.56 -3.37 -5.76
N SER A 68 19.15 -3.71 -4.61
CA SER A 68 19.60 -2.70 -3.65
C SER A 68 21.04 -2.29 -3.95
N PHE A 69 21.23 -1.07 -4.45
CA PHE A 69 22.53 -0.58 -4.92
C PHE A 69 23.34 0.25 -3.92
N ALA A 70 22.74 0.70 -2.83
CA ALA A 70 23.42 1.53 -1.84
C ALA A 70 22.81 1.38 -0.45
N ASN A 71 23.58 0.79 0.45
CA ASN A 71 23.21 0.66 1.85
C ASN A 71 23.71 1.89 2.62
N ASP A 72 22.79 2.73 3.07
CA ASP A 72 23.09 3.91 3.88
C ASP A 72 22.11 3.95 5.06
N PRO A 73 22.47 3.31 6.20
CA PRO A 73 21.61 3.22 7.37
C PRO A 73 21.25 4.58 7.96
N GLU A 74 22.15 5.56 7.89
CA GLU A 74 21.88 6.90 8.43
C GLU A 74 20.77 7.59 7.64
N ARG A 75 20.86 7.57 6.30
CA ARG A 75 19.79 8.10 5.44
C ARG A 75 18.50 7.30 5.57
N GLY A 76 18.60 5.99 5.81
CA GLY A 76 17.46 5.16 6.15
C GLY A 76 16.71 5.65 7.38
N LEU A 77 17.43 5.98 8.46
CA LEU A 77 16.83 6.51 9.69
C LEU A 77 16.12 7.86 9.46
N TYR A 78 16.74 8.79 8.74
CA TYR A 78 16.09 10.06 8.37
C TYR A 78 14.80 9.86 7.60
N LEU A 79 14.80 8.94 6.62
CA LEU A 79 13.59 8.61 5.88
C LEU A 79 12.51 8.02 6.77
N LEU A 80 12.86 7.13 7.70
CA LEU A 80 11.90 6.53 8.63
C LEU A 80 11.24 7.59 9.53
N VAL A 81 12.02 8.50 10.10
CA VAL A 81 11.50 9.61 10.90
C VAL A 81 10.60 10.52 10.06
N PHE A 82 11.01 10.83 8.84
CA PHE A 82 10.23 11.65 7.92
C PHE A 82 8.89 10.99 7.56
N ILE A 83 8.89 9.69 7.27
CA ILE A 83 7.67 8.90 7.05
C ILE A 83 6.75 8.98 8.26
N GLY A 84 7.30 8.79 9.47
CA GLY A 84 6.54 8.89 10.71
C GLY A 84 5.84 10.24 10.87
N ILE A 85 6.56 11.33 10.63
CA ILE A 85 6.02 12.70 10.69
C ILE A 85 4.89 12.87 9.65
N ILE A 86 5.08 12.42 8.41
CA ILE A 86 4.09 12.52 7.34
C ILE A 86 2.83 11.72 7.68
N ILE A 87 2.98 10.48 8.11
CA ILE A 87 1.82 9.63 8.44
C ILE A 87 1.06 10.22 9.63
N VAL A 88 1.75 10.56 10.72
CA VAL A 88 1.10 11.08 11.92
C VAL A 88 0.40 12.40 11.63
N SER A 89 1.06 13.35 10.96
CA SER A 89 0.45 14.64 10.62
C SER A 89 -0.73 14.52 9.67
N SER A 90 -0.60 13.71 8.61
CA SER A 90 -1.66 13.49 7.64
C SER A 90 -2.87 12.80 8.25
N MET A 91 -2.66 11.76 9.06
CA MET A 91 -3.75 11.05 9.74
C MET A 91 -4.40 11.90 10.82
N SER A 92 -3.64 12.68 11.57
CA SER A 92 -4.18 13.63 12.57
C SER A 92 -5.06 14.67 11.89
N LEU A 93 -4.60 15.26 10.80
CA LEU A 93 -5.39 16.22 10.02
C LEU A 93 -6.64 15.57 9.42
N PHE A 94 -6.53 14.36 8.90
CA PHE A 94 -7.66 13.60 8.38
C PHE A 94 -8.72 13.36 9.45
N VAL A 95 -8.33 12.87 10.62
CA VAL A 95 -9.25 12.61 11.74
C VAL A 95 -9.88 13.93 12.24
N ALA A 96 -9.11 15.00 12.39
CA ALA A 96 -9.62 16.31 12.80
C ALA A 96 -10.64 16.90 11.81
N ARG A 97 -10.59 16.50 10.54
CA ARG A 97 -11.47 17.03 9.48
C ARG A 97 -12.56 16.04 9.05
N LEU A 98 -12.69 14.87 9.69
CA LEU A 98 -13.71 13.87 9.34
C LEU A 98 -15.13 14.41 9.38
N SER A 99 -15.45 15.28 10.33
CA SER A 99 -16.79 15.90 10.47
C SER A 99 -17.19 16.78 9.27
N ILE A 100 -16.22 17.29 8.52
CA ILE A 100 -16.43 18.12 7.35
C ILE A 100 -16.68 17.25 6.09
N ILE A 101 -16.15 16.03 6.10
CA ILE A 101 -16.22 15.09 4.97
C ILE A 101 -17.58 14.35 5.05
N LYS A 102 -18.65 15.01 4.65
CA LYS A 102 -19.98 14.37 4.64
C LYS A 102 -20.16 13.54 3.38
N PRO A 103 -20.64 12.28 3.46
CA PRO A 103 -21.08 11.54 2.30
C PRO A 103 -22.31 12.23 1.70
N SER A 104 -22.35 12.34 0.38
CA SER A 104 -23.40 13.10 -0.31
C SER A 104 -24.73 12.34 -0.38
N LYS A 105 -24.68 11.01 -0.53
CA LYS A 105 -25.87 10.15 -0.70
C LYS A 105 -25.62 8.73 -0.18
N THR A 106 -26.71 8.02 0.12
CA THR A 106 -26.65 6.57 0.38
C THR A 106 -26.21 5.82 -0.88
N ILE A 107 -25.17 5.00 -0.75
CA ILE A 107 -24.68 4.19 -1.87
C ILE A 107 -25.65 3.03 -2.11
N LYS A 108 -26.16 2.92 -3.34
CA LYS A 108 -27.02 1.79 -3.74
C LYS A 108 -26.16 0.51 -3.86
N ARG A 109 -26.73 -0.66 -3.47
CA ARG A 109 -26.01 -1.94 -3.49
C ARG A 109 -25.40 -2.29 -4.86
N PHE A 110 -26.14 -2.03 -5.95
CA PHE A 110 -25.70 -2.26 -7.34
C PHE A 110 -25.46 -0.92 -8.01
N SER A 111 -24.38 -0.26 -7.66
CA SER A 111 -23.95 1.02 -8.25
C SER A 111 -22.45 0.98 -8.52
N LYS A 112 -21.98 1.85 -9.41
CA LYS A 112 -20.53 2.00 -9.69
C LYS A 112 -19.75 2.31 -8.41
N GLU A 113 -20.31 3.10 -7.51
CA GLU A 113 -19.71 3.44 -6.23
C GLU A 113 -19.52 2.19 -5.34
N SER A 114 -20.51 1.29 -5.34
CA SER A 114 -20.44 0.03 -4.57
C SER A 114 -19.36 -0.89 -5.13
N PHE A 115 -19.31 -1.09 -6.43
CA PHE A 115 -18.29 -1.91 -7.08
C PHE A 115 -16.88 -1.36 -6.87
N ILE A 116 -16.69 -0.06 -7.01
CA ILE A 116 -15.40 0.58 -6.73
C ILE A 116 -15.02 0.47 -5.26
N SER A 117 -15.99 0.54 -4.33
CA SER A 117 -15.71 0.30 -2.90
C SER A 117 -15.23 -1.12 -2.63
N ILE A 118 -15.85 -2.12 -3.26
CA ILE A 118 -15.43 -3.52 -3.17
C ILE A 118 -14.01 -3.68 -3.76
N ASN A 119 -13.78 -3.10 -4.92
CA ASN A 119 -12.47 -3.13 -5.57
C ASN A 119 -11.38 -2.50 -4.69
N ASN A 120 -11.67 -1.39 -4.01
CA ASN A 120 -10.74 -0.78 -3.05
C ASN A 120 -10.38 -1.73 -1.90
N ILE A 121 -11.33 -2.56 -1.45
CA ILE A 121 -11.08 -3.57 -0.41
C ILE A 121 -10.11 -4.63 -0.95
N PHE A 122 -10.28 -5.10 -2.18
CA PHE A 122 -9.35 -6.04 -2.81
C PHE A 122 -7.95 -5.44 -2.96
N PHE A 123 -7.83 -4.21 -3.45
CA PHE A 123 -6.54 -3.53 -3.53
C PHE A 123 -5.90 -3.33 -2.14
N GLY A 124 -6.70 -2.96 -1.15
CA GLY A 124 -6.24 -2.83 0.24
C GLY A 124 -5.71 -4.14 0.80
N ALA A 125 -6.40 -5.25 0.54
CA ALA A 125 -5.97 -6.57 0.98
C ALA A 125 -4.70 -7.04 0.24
N LEU A 126 -4.56 -6.74 -1.05
CA LEU A 126 -3.34 -7.00 -1.81
C LEU A 126 -2.15 -6.20 -1.25
N ILE A 127 -2.31 -4.90 -1.00
CA ILE A 127 -1.28 -4.06 -0.39
C ILE A 127 -0.87 -4.62 0.97
N PHE A 128 -1.85 -4.98 1.81
CA PHE A 128 -1.59 -5.55 3.12
C PHE A 128 -0.83 -6.88 3.04
N SER A 129 -1.19 -7.76 2.11
CA SER A 129 -0.49 -9.03 1.91
C SER A 129 0.95 -8.85 1.46
N VAL A 130 1.20 -7.91 0.54
CA VAL A 130 2.56 -7.58 0.09
C VAL A 130 3.36 -6.94 1.23
N MET A 131 2.75 -6.03 1.98
CA MET A 131 3.37 -5.41 3.16
C MET A 131 3.78 -6.46 4.19
N LEU A 132 2.89 -7.42 4.50
CA LEU A 132 3.21 -8.53 5.40
C LEU A 132 4.38 -9.35 4.88
N GLY A 133 4.37 -9.72 3.61
CA GLY A 133 5.46 -10.52 3.02
C GLY A 133 6.82 -9.81 3.03
N VAL A 134 6.84 -8.47 2.95
CA VAL A 134 8.07 -7.67 3.04
C VAL A 134 8.51 -7.45 4.49
N THR A 135 7.57 -7.20 5.41
CA THR A 135 7.90 -6.85 6.80
C THR A 135 8.07 -8.07 7.70
N TYR A 136 7.41 -9.18 7.40
CA TYR A 136 7.47 -10.39 8.22
C TYR A 136 8.90 -10.95 8.38
N PRO A 137 9.72 -11.08 7.32
CA PRO A 137 11.12 -11.49 7.47
C PRO A 137 11.93 -10.59 8.40
N LEU A 138 11.72 -9.26 8.33
CA LEU A 138 12.40 -8.29 9.19
C LEU A 138 12.04 -8.47 10.67
N ILE A 139 10.75 -8.62 10.95
CA ILE A 139 10.26 -8.83 12.31
C ILE A 139 10.78 -10.16 12.86
N TYR A 140 10.78 -11.20 12.03
CA TYR A 140 11.27 -12.52 12.43
C TYR A 140 12.77 -12.52 12.74
N GLU A 141 13.56 -11.87 11.89
CA GLU A 141 15.02 -11.72 12.11
C GLU A 141 15.30 -10.94 13.40
N PHE A 142 14.54 -9.87 13.65
CA PHE A 142 14.69 -9.07 14.88
C PHE A 142 14.37 -9.86 16.15
N LEU A 143 13.32 -10.71 16.11
CA LEU A 143 12.88 -11.47 17.29
C LEU A 143 13.69 -12.74 17.55
N PHE A 144 14.08 -13.43 16.49
CA PHE A 144 14.66 -14.78 16.57
C PHE A 144 16.12 -14.87 16.12
N ASN A 145 16.71 -13.78 15.65
CA ASN A 145 18.07 -13.75 15.07
C ASN A 145 18.27 -14.79 13.92
N GLN A 146 17.20 -15.09 13.20
CA GLN A 146 17.23 -16.05 12.09
C GLN A 146 16.68 -15.38 10.83
N LYS A 147 17.40 -15.51 9.72
CA LYS A 147 16.96 -15.01 8.42
C LYS A 147 15.98 -15.99 7.78
N ILE A 148 14.82 -15.48 7.41
CA ILE A 148 13.83 -16.18 6.59
C ILE A 148 13.51 -15.35 5.36
N SER A 149 12.98 -15.97 4.33
CA SER A 149 12.48 -15.27 3.14
C SER A 149 11.07 -15.70 2.80
N VAL A 150 10.28 -14.75 2.32
CA VAL A 150 8.92 -14.98 1.79
C VAL A 150 9.04 -14.96 0.26
N GLY A 151 8.80 -16.11 -0.36
CA GLY A 151 8.98 -16.28 -1.81
C GLY A 151 7.70 -16.23 -2.63
N ALA A 152 7.85 -16.39 -3.94
CA ALA A 152 6.79 -16.37 -4.94
C ALA A 152 5.55 -17.24 -4.61
N PRO A 153 5.65 -18.43 -4.01
CA PRO A 153 4.47 -19.23 -3.68
C PRO A 153 3.47 -18.50 -2.78
N PHE A 154 3.95 -17.76 -1.79
CA PHE A 154 3.10 -16.98 -0.89
C PHE A 154 2.34 -15.89 -1.66
N TYR A 155 3.06 -15.09 -2.43
CA TYR A 155 2.45 -13.97 -3.17
C TYR A 155 1.51 -14.47 -4.26
N ASN A 156 1.91 -15.46 -5.04
CA ASN A 156 1.09 -16.01 -6.12
C ASN A 156 -0.23 -16.61 -5.61
N ALA A 157 -0.20 -17.31 -4.48
CA ALA A 157 -1.38 -17.92 -3.89
C ALA A 157 -2.45 -16.88 -3.47
N ILE A 158 -2.03 -15.67 -3.10
CA ILE A 158 -2.94 -14.58 -2.69
C ILE A 158 -3.25 -13.67 -3.87
N PHE A 159 -2.21 -13.26 -4.62
CA PHE A 159 -2.32 -12.21 -5.62
C PHE A 159 -3.17 -12.65 -6.82
N ILE A 160 -2.94 -13.89 -7.33
CA ILE A 160 -3.64 -14.37 -8.53
C ILE A 160 -5.16 -14.41 -8.33
N PRO A 161 -5.72 -15.08 -7.29
CA PRO A 161 -7.15 -15.11 -7.12
C PRO A 161 -7.74 -13.72 -6.82
N MET A 162 -7.05 -12.88 -6.06
CA MET A 162 -7.56 -11.56 -5.71
C MET A 162 -7.58 -10.59 -6.89
N ILE A 163 -6.56 -10.63 -7.76
CA ILE A 163 -6.55 -9.75 -8.94
C ILE A 163 -7.62 -10.18 -9.95
N ILE A 164 -7.87 -11.50 -10.08
CA ILE A 164 -8.97 -12.00 -10.92
C ILE A 164 -10.32 -11.47 -10.41
N LEU A 165 -10.56 -11.54 -9.10
CA LEU A 165 -11.77 -10.99 -8.49
C LEU A 165 -11.87 -9.47 -8.67
N ALA A 166 -10.78 -8.74 -8.48
CA ALA A 166 -10.75 -7.30 -8.69
C ALA A 166 -11.04 -6.89 -10.15
N CYS A 167 -10.71 -7.73 -11.14
CA CYS A 167 -11.02 -7.48 -12.55
C CYS A 167 -12.49 -7.75 -12.90
N ILE A 168 -13.24 -8.50 -12.06
CA ILE A 168 -14.67 -8.76 -12.28
C ILE A 168 -15.53 -7.59 -11.80
N PHE A 169 -15.06 -6.85 -10.82
CA PHE A 169 -15.74 -5.71 -10.18
C PHE A 169 -15.22 -4.37 -10.69
#